data_562123ca803c2006619c489fac519b6a
#
_entry.id   562123ca803c2006619c489fac519b6a
#
_cell.length_a   1.000
_cell.length_b   1.000
_cell.length_c   1.000
_cell.angle_alpha   90.00
_cell.angle_beta   90.00
_cell.angle_gamma   90.00
#
_symmetry.space_group_name_H-M   'P 1'
#
loop_
_entity.id
_entity.type
_entity.pdbx_description
1 polymer ?
#
loop_
_entity_poly.entity_id
_entity_poly.type
_entity_poly.pdbx_seq_one_letter_code
_entity_poly.pdbx_strand_id
1 'polypeptide(L)'
;MPTEFMMGSCNGAPYVTCMRNEAVIHAPGDFLDMMAWGGEHDTNRILLREEHFAPSFYDLKTGFAGEVLQKLSNYGCRLAIAGSFSTVRSERFRELMREANKGRQIRFTHTEQDAVDWLTSS
;
A
#
# COMPACT_ATOMS: atom_id res chain seq x y z
N MET A 1 -3.96 -17.95 -13.86
CA MET A 1 -2.84 -17.57 -13.01
C MET A 1 -3.31 -17.36 -11.58
N PRO A 2 -2.83 -18.11 -10.62
CA PRO A 2 -3.21 -17.85 -9.25
C PRO A 2 -2.70 -16.48 -8.84
N THR A 3 -3.50 -15.79 -8.06
CA THR A 3 -3.13 -14.46 -7.60
C THR A 3 -3.09 -14.47 -6.08
N GLU A 4 -2.17 -13.70 -5.53
CA GLU A 4 -2.07 -13.50 -4.09
C GLU A 4 -3.11 -12.50 -3.60
N PHE A 5 -3.80 -11.84 -4.52
CA PHE A 5 -4.73 -10.77 -4.15
C PHE A 5 -6.07 -11.34 -3.68
N MET A 6 -6.67 -10.68 -2.72
CA MET A 6 -8.00 -11.05 -2.22
C MET A 6 -8.78 -9.80 -1.84
N MET A 7 -10.09 -9.95 -1.77
CA MET A 7 -10.95 -8.86 -1.35
C MET A 7 -11.24 -8.93 0.14
N GLY A 8 -11.25 -7.77 0.79
CA GLY A 8 -11.77 -7.61 2.13
C GLY A 8 -12.81 -6.52 2.13
N SER A 9 -13.50 -6.36 3.24
CA SER A 9 -14.42 -5.23 3.38
C SER A 9 -14.57 -4.84 4.85
N CYS A 10 -14.91 -3.58 5.07
CA CYS A 10 -15.15 -3.06 6.41
C CYS A 10 -16.20 -1.95 6.27
N ASN A 11 -17.28 -2.08 7.05
CA ASN A 11 -18.38 -1.11 7.01
C ASN A 11 -18.94 -0.91 5.59
N GLY A 12 -18.99 -1.99 4.82
CA GLY A 12 -19.48 -1.95 3.46
C GLY A 12 -18.51 -1.42 2.42
N ALA A 13 -17.31 -1.04 2.82
CA ALA A 13 -16.29 -0.52 1.90
C ALA A 13 -15.32 -1.64 1.53
N PRO A 14 -15.25 -2.03 0.24
CA PRO A 14 -14.34 -3.09 -0.17
C PRO A 14 -12.92 -2.56 -0.34
N TYR A 15 -11.95 -3.46 -0.16
CA TYR A 15 -10.56 -3.17 -0.44
C TYR A 15 -9.87 -4.44 -0.94
N VAL A 16 -8.76 -4.26 -1.67
CA VAL A 16 -7.94 -5.38 -2.11
C VAL A 16 -6.75 -5.51 -1.17
N THR A 17 -6.38 -6.73 -0.85
CA THR A 17 -5.23 -7.00 0.01
C THR A 17 -4.51 -8.25 -0.47
N CYS A 18 -3.55 -8.72 0.30
CA CYS A 18 -2.73 -9.87 -0.04
C CYS A 18 -2.68 -10.84 1.13
N MET A 19 -2.81 -12.13 0.84
CA MET A 19 -2.81 -13.18 1.86
C MET A 19 -1.41 -13.63 2.27
N ARG A 20 -0.42 -13.39 1.42
CA ARG A 20 0.92 -13.91 1.66
C ARG A 20 1.63 -13.10 2.74
N ASN A 21 2.66 -13.71 3.34
CA ASN A 21 3.48 -13.05 4.38
C ASN A 21 4.89 -12.78 3.86
N GLU A 22 5.01 -12.53 2.57
CA GLU A 22 6.29 -12.30 1.90
C GLU A 22 6.13 -11.22 0.85
N ALA A 23 7.23 -10.77 0.29
CA ALA A 23 7.20 -9.74 -0.73
C ALA A 23 6.46 -10.23 -1.97
N VAL A 24 5.50 -9.46 -2.43
CA VAL A 24 4.74 -9.73 -3.66
C VAL A 24 4.80 -8.53 -4.61
N ILE A 25 5.13 -7.35 -4.10
CA ILE A 25 5.30 -6.14 -4.89
C ILE A 25 6.79 -5.87 -4.97
N HIS A 26 7.40 -6.34 -6.06
CA HIS A 26 8.85 -6.25 -6.27
C HIS A 26 9.26 -5.04 -7.09
N ALA A 27 8.30 -4.46 -7.80
CA ALA A 27 8.54 -3.31 -8.68
C ALA A 27 7.23 -2.55 -8.85
N PRO A 28 7.28 -1.29 -9.32
CA PRO A 28 6.04 -0.51 -9.53
C PRO A 28 5.02 -1.19 -10.43
N GLY A 29 5.47 -1.98 -11.42
CA GLY A 29 4.55 -2.73 -12.28
C GLY A 29 3.67 -3.72 -11.54
N ASP A 30 4.22 -4.37 -10.50
CA ASP A 30 3.44 -5.30 -9.69
C ASP A 30 2.33 -4.57 -8.94
N PHE A 31 2.62 -3.35 -8.49
CA PHE A 31 1.62 -2.54 -7.82
C PHE A 31 0.51 -2.11 -8.79
N LEU A 32 0.90 -1.78 -10.02
CA LEU A 32 -0.06 -1.43 -11.05
C LEU A 32 -1.01 -2.62 -11.33
N ASP A 33 -0.47 -3.84 -11.36
CA ASP A 33 -1.30 -5.05 -11.53
C ASP A 33 -2.31 -5.19 -10.39
N MET A 34 -1.89 -4.91 -9.16
CA MET A 34 -2.79 -4.98 -8.01
C MET A 34 -3.89 -3.92 -8.10
N MET A 35 -3.54 -2.71 -8.54
CA MET A 35 -4.52 -1.65 -8.74
C MET A 35 -5.55 -2.05 -9.80
N ALA A 36 -5.08 -2.64 -10.91
CA ALA A 36 -5.97 -3.10 -11.98
C ALA A 36 -6.91 -4.19 -11.49
N TRP A 37 -6.36 -5.13 -10.71
CA TRP A 37 -7.17 -6.20 -10.13
C TRP A 37 -8.25 -5.64 -9.20
N GLY A 38 -7.88 -4.65 -8.38
CA GLY A 38 -8.85 -3.95 -7.52
C GLY A 38 -9.94 -3.27 -8.34
N GLY A 39 -9.56 -2.61 -9.43
CA GLY A 39 -10.53 -1.95 -10.31
C GLY A 39 -11.53 -2.92 -10.92
N GLU A 40 -11.08 -4.13 -11.27
CA GLU A 40 -11.96 -5.19 -11.77
C GLU A 40 -12.97 -5.64 -10.70
N HIS A 41 -12.66 -5.39 -9.43
CA HIS A 41 -13.52 -5.74 -8.29
C HIS A 41 -14.16 -4.49 -7.67
N ASP A 42 -14.20 -3.41 -8.43
CA ASP A 42 -14.88 -2.16 -8.06
C ASP A 42 -14.33 -1.50 -6.80
N THR A 43 -13.02 -1.56 -6.59
CA THR A 43 -12.41 -0.85 -5.47
C THR A 43 -11.14 -0.14 -5.90
N ASN A 44 -10.91 1.02 -5.29
CA ASN A 44 -9.66 1.77 -5.41
C ASN A 44 -8.89 1.81 -4.09
N ARG A 45 -9.28 0.96 -3.14
CA ARG A 45 -8.66 0.88 -1.82
C ARG A 45 -7.75 -0.33 -1.76
N ILE A 46 -6.52 -0.13 -1.30
CA ILE A 46 -5.49 -1.18 -1.27
C ILE A 46 -4.90 -1.25 0.13
N LEU A 47 -4.88 -2.44 0.71
CA LEU A 47 -4.29 -2.70 2.02
C LEU A 47 -3.10 -3.64 1.86
N LEU A 48 -1.93 -3.21 2.28
CA LEU A 48 -0.73 -4.04 2.28
C LEU A 48 -0.05 -3.96 3.64
N ARG A 49 0.85 -4.92 3.89
CA ARG A 49 1.72 -4.90 5.06
C ARG A 49 3.13 -4.53 4.62
N GLU A 50 3.94 -4.14 5.57
CA GLU A 50 5.33 -3.75 5.32
C GLU A 50 6.09 -4.80 4.51
N GLU A 51 5.92 -6.07 4.86
CA GLU A 51 6.66 -7.17 4.23
C GLU A 51 6.21 -7.47 2.80
N HIS A 52 5.06 -6.97 2.37
CA HIS A 52 4.56 -7.19 1.01
C HIS A 52 5.39 -6.45 -0.04
N PHE A 53 6.07 -5.37 0.34
CA PHE A 53 6.96 -4.66 -0.58
C PHE A 53 8.38 -5.17 -0.44
N ALA A 54 9.05 -5.35 -1.58
CA ALA A 54 10.47 -5.66 -1.58
C ALA A 54 11.26 -4.55 -0.87
N PRO A 55 12.42 -4.88 -0.28
CA PRO A 55 13.20 -3.87 0.48
C PRO A 55 13.53 -2.61 -0.29
N SER A 56 13.66 -2.69 -1.62
CA SER A 56 13.95 -1.53 -2.46
C SER A 56 12.87 -0.45 -2.39
N PHE A 57 11.65 -0.80 -2.01
CA PHE A 57 10.59 0.18 -1.82
C PHE A 57 10.97 1.21 -0.76
N TYR A 58 11.67 0.77 0.29
CA TYR A 58 12.03 1.61 1.43
C TYR A 58 13.34 2.36 1.23
N ASP A 59 13.92 2.26 0.05
CA ASP A 59 15.12 3.02 -0.36
C ASP A 59 14.70 4.02 -1.42
N LEU A 60 14.62 5.30 -1.04
CA LEU A 60 14.14 6.35 -1.95
C LEU A 60 15.00 6.50 -3.20
N LYS A 61 16.26 6.08 -3.14
CA LYS A 61 17.17 6.16 -4.29
C LYS A 61 16.71 5.31 -5.47
N THR A 62 15.94 4.26 -5.19
CA THR A 62 15.45 3.37 -6.26
C THR A 62 14.34 3.98 -7.08
N GLY A 63 13.65 4.98 -6.54
CA GLY A 63 12.49 5.58 -7.19
C GLY A 63 11.22 4.77 -7.04
N PHE A 64 11.27 3.60 -6.41
CA PHE A 64 10.14 2.69 -6.31
C PHE A 64 8.95 3.35 -5.58
N ALA A 65 9.20 3.87 -4.38
CA ALA A 65 8.13 4.50 -3.61
C ALA A 65 7.54 5.71 -4.34
N GLY A 66 8.40 6.51 -4.98
CA GLY A 66 7.96 7.67 -5.76
C GLY A 66 7.03 7.28 -6.90
N GLU A 67 7.36 6.18 -7.60
CA GLU A 67 6.50 5.70 -8.69
C GLU A 67 5.17 5.16 -8.17
N VAL A 68 5.17 4.50 -7.02
CA VAL A 68 3.93 4.02 -6.41
C VAL A 68 3.03 5.20 -6.05
N LEU A 69 3.59 6.23 -5.43
CA LEU A 69 2.85 7.45 -5.09
C LEU A 69 2.26 8.11 -6.33
N GLN A 70 3.05 8.16 -7.42
CA GLN A 70 2.58 8.73 -8.66
C GLN A 70 1.40 7.94 -9.23
N LYS A 71 1.46 6.63 -9.16
CA LYS A 71 0.38 5.78 -9.66
C LYS A 71 -0.89 5.94 -8.81
N LEU A 72 -0.76 6.06 -7.50
CA LEU A 72 -1.91 6.32 -6.64
C LEU A 72 -2.63 7.60 -7.07
N SER A 73 -1.84 8.64 -7.32
CA SER A 73 -2.39 9.92 -7.76
C SER A 73 -3.04 9.81 -9.14
N ASN A 74 -2.36 9.17 -10.09
CA ASN A 74 -2.84 9.07 -11.47
C ASN A 74 -4.15 8.28 -11.57
N TYR A 75 -4.32 7.27 -10.73
CA TYR A 75 -5.49 6.39 -10.82
C TYR A 75 -6.50 6.59 -9.71
N GLY A 76 -6.30 7.58 -8.86
CA GLY A 76 -7.23 7.89 -7.79
C GLY A 76 -7.38 6.79 -6.76
N CYS A 77 -6.30 6.09 -6.46
CA CYS A 77 -6.31 4.99 -5.49
C CYS A 77 -5.80 5.44 -4.13
N ARG A 78 -6.16 4.68 -3.11
CA ARG A 78 -5.68 4.89 -1.74
C ARG A 78 -4.98 3.63 -1.27
N LEU A 79 -3.88 3.81 -0.55
CA LEU A 79 -3.06 2.71 -0.05
C LEU A 79 -2.80 2.88 1.44
N ALA A 80 -3.05 1.82 2.20
CA ALA A 80 -2.65 1.77 3.60
C ALA A 80 -1.63 0.64 3.78
N ILE A 81 -0.56 0.92 4.49
CA ILE A 81 0.51 -0.04 4.74
C ILE A 81 0.68 -0.19 6.25
N ALA A 82 0.48 -1.40 6.75
CA ALA A 82 0.60 -1.70 8.18
C ALA A 82 1.93 -2.38 8.47
N GLY A 83 2.59 -1.98 9.54
CA GLY A 83 3.84 -2.60 9.96
C GLY A 83 4.51 -1.84 11.07
N SER A 84 5.58 -2.40 11.62
CA SER A 84 6.36 -1.73 12.64
C SER A 84 7.35 -0.74 12.03
N PHE A 85 7.78 -1.00 10.79
CA PHE A 85 8.78 -0.22 10.07
C PHE A 85 10.10 -0.11 10.82
N SER A 86 10.36 -1.08 11.69
CA SER A 86 11.58 -1.08 12.51
C SER A 86 12.85 -1.28 11.68
N THR A 87 12.71 -1.89 10.50
CA THR A 87 13.84 -2.10 9.60
C THR A 87 14.11 -0.91 8.68
N VAL A 88 13.21 0.08 8.66
CA VAL A 88 13.40 1.28 7.83
C VAL A 88 14.41 2.19 8.53
N ARG A 89 15.60 2.27 7.95
CA ARG A 89 16.71 3.04 8.53
C ARG A 89 16.90 4.40 7.90
N SER A 90 16.36 4.60 6.70
CA SER A 90 16.49 5.85 5.99
C SER A 90 15.69 6.96 6.67
N GLU A 91 16.37 8.02 7.09
CA GLU A 91 15.68 9.18 7.66
C GLU A 91 14.80 9.86 6.63
N ARG A 92 15.24 9.87 5.37
CA ARG A 92 14.44 10.43 4.29
C ARG A 92 13.15 9.66 4.10
N PHE A 93 13.20 8.33 4.18
CA PHE A 93 11.98 7.54 4.05
C PHE A 93 11.05 7.78 5.25
N ARG A 94 11.60 7.92 6.45
CA ARG A 94 10.80 8.24 7.62
C ARG A 94 10.12 9.61 7.49
N GLU A 95 10.80 10.56 6.90
CA GLU A 95 10.19 11.86 6.61
C GLU A 95 9.07 11.72 5.59
N LEU A 96 9.27 10.90 4.56
CA LEU A 96 8.23 10.63 3.58
C LEU A 96 6.99 10.02 4.26
N MET A 97 7.19 9.08 5.19
CA MET A 97 6.09 8.48 5.94
C MET A 97 5.31 9.53 6.73
N ARG A 98 6.01 10.43 7.41
CA ARG A 98 5.37 11.49 8.18
C ARG A 98 4.55 12.43 7.30
N GLU A 99 5.13 12.83 6.16
CA GLU A 99 4.44 13.71 5.22
C GLU A 99 3.24 13.01 4.57
N ALA A 100 3.43 11.76 4.19
CA ALA A 100 2.36 10.98 3.56
C ALA A 100 1.17 10.83 4.52
N ASN A 101 1.44 10.67 5.81
CA ASN A 101 0.39 10.49 6.80
C ASN A 101 -0.45 11.75 7.04
N LYS A 102 -0.03 12.88 6.51
CA LYS A 102 -0.84 14.11 6.55
C LYS A 102 -1.84 14.17 5.41
N GLY A 103 -1.65 13.36 4.37
CA GLY A 103 -2.48 13.37 3.18
C GLY A 103 -3.55 12.29 3.20
N ARG A 104 -4.15 12.06 2.03
CA ARG A 104 -5.26 11.12 1.87
C ARG A 104 -4.99 9.97 0.93
N GLN A 105 -3.82 9.91 0.31
CA GLN A 105 -3.52 8.88 -0.68
C GLN A 105 -2.87 7.65 -0.09
N ILE A 106 -1.98 7.85 0.88
CA ILE A 106 -1.24 6.76 1.49
C ILE A 106 -1.14 6.99 3.00
N ARG A 107 -1.24 5.90 3.76
CA ARG A 107 -1.12 5.95 5.21
C ARG A 107 -0.27 4.79 5.69
N PHE A 108 0.70 5.10 6.54
CA PHE A 108 1.52 4.10 7.21
C PHE A 108 1.02 3.97 8.63
N THR A 109 0.64 2.75 9.03
CA THR A 109 0.08 2.49 10.36
C THR A 109 0.85 1.37 11.05
N HIS A 110 0.70 1.25 12.36
CA HIS A 110 1.35 0.17 13.11
C HIS A 110 0.53 -1.12 13.11
N THR A 111 -0.78 -1.03 12.94
CA THR A 111 -1.65 -2.21 12.96
C THR A 111 -2.50 -2.27 11.70
N GLU A 112 -2.90 -3.50 11.34
CA GLU A 112 -3.83 -3.67 10.22
C GLU A 112 -5.18 -3.02 10.51
N GLN A 113 -5.63 -3.09 11.77
CA GLN A 113 -6.92 -2.49 12.12
C GLN A 113 -6.91 -0.98 11.86
N ASP A 114 -5.84 -0.30 12.26
CA ASP A 114 -5.72 1.13 12.00
C ASP A 114 -5.69 1.41 10.50
N ALA A 115 -5.01 0.55 9.73
CA ALA A 115 -4.94 0.70 8.28
C ALA A 115 -6.32 0.54 7.65
N VAL A 116 -7.06 -0.49 8.05
CA VAL A 116 -8.40 -0.75 7.53
C VAL A 116 -9.33 0.40 7.91
N ASP A 117 -9.27 0.86 9.16
CA ASP A 117 -10.12 1.95 9.63
C ASP A 117 -9.90 3.22 8.81
N TRP A 118 -8.63 3.57 8.56
CA TRP A 118 -8.32 4.74 7.75
C TRP A 118 -8.78 4.56 6.32
N LEU A 119 -8.51 3.39 5.75
CA LEU A 119 -8.77 3.11 4.34
C LEU A 119 -10.26 3.13 4.03
N THR A 120 -11.08 2.69 4.97
CA THR A 120 -12.53 2.58 4.77
C THR A 120 -13.31 3.74 5.38
N SER A 121 -12.62 4.70 6.00
CA SER A 121 -13.28 5.92 6.47
C SER A 121 -13.54 6.83 5.27
N SER A 122 -14.59 7.59 5.34
CA SER A 122 -14.97 8.50 4.28
C SER A 122 -14.26 9.83 4.35
#